data_49dc7187c86074477b6112bc69486bba
#
_entry.id   49dc7187c86074477b6112bc69486bba
#
_cell.length_a   1.000
_cell.length_b   1.000
_cell.length_c   1.000
_cell.angle_alpha   90.00
_cell.angle_beta   90.00
_cell.angle_gamma   90.00
#
_symmetry.space_group_name_H-M   'P 1'
#
loop_
_entity.id
_entity.type
_entity.pdbx_description
1 polymer ?
#
loop_
_entity_poly.entity_id
_entity_poly.type
_entity_poly.pdbx_seq_one_letter_code
_entity_poly.pdbx_strand_id
1 'polypeptide(L)'
;MTLALLAVGFAGGCAAPPVAEYTAMPHLLTVDDYLAAPVVPADVRLAYGPLPDQFADLYLPAIPGPHPVMLLIHGGCWHDRFDLAPLGPFAAALRAEGYAVYSLEYRRLDGAGGWPMTFADVGAGADYLRTVAARHHLDLSRVVAVGHSAGGHLALWLAARAGLPATSSVAAAHPLPLRAVVGLAALGDLEAAAAQELCGGAVPELVGQRPERYAEASPAARLPLGTPHFHLAGSADPIVPAAYVAAFVAAAQAAGDNATLTVVADAGHFELTTPGSPAWPDVLAAVRQAFAVPADQ
;
A
#
# COMPACT_ATOMS: atom_id res chain seq x y z
N MET A 1 16.14 -25.49 62.63
CA MET A 1 15.63 -24.22 62.09
C MET A 1 15.86 -24.31 60.57
N THR A 2 14.82 -24.66 59.84
CA THR A 2 14.87 -24.84 58.39
C THR A 2 14.12 -23.70 57.73
N LEU A 3 14.82 -22.82 56.99
CA LEU A 3 14.24 -21.71 56.25
C LEU A 3 13.66 -22.24 54.91
N ALA A 4 12.37 -22.02 54.72
CA ALA A 4 11.73 -22.29 53.42
C ALA A 4 11.73 -20.97 52.59
N LEU A 5 12.37 -21.00 51.42
CA LEU A 5 12.26 -19.93 50.41
C LEU A 5 10.96 -20.15 49.62
N LEU A 6 10.06 -19.15 49.70
CA LEU A 6 8.93 -19.04 48.77
C LEU A 6 9.39 -18.32 47.50
N ALA A 7 9.35 -19.03 46.37
CA ALA A 7 9.50 -18.44 45.07
C ALA A 7 8.14 -17.93 44.56
N VAL A 8 8.00 -16.62 44.43
CA VAL A 8 6.83 -15.99 43.79
C VAL A 8 7.09 -15.91 42.30
N GLY A 9 6.44 -16.76 41.53
CA GLY A 9 6.47 -16.71 40.04
C GLY A 9 5.49 -15.64 39.54
N PHE A 10 6.01 -14.56 38.96
CA PHE A 10 5.22 -13.63 38.15
C PHE A 10 5.07 -14.20 36.73
N ALA A 11 3.92 -14.81 36.45
CA ALA A 11 3.48 -15.11 35.10
C ALA A 11 2.70 -13.88 34.55
N GLY A 12 3.43 -12.91 34.02
CA GLY A 12 2.85 -11.80 33.26
C GLY A 12 2.59 -12.23 31.82
N GLY A 13 1.45 -12.87 31.54
CA GLY A 13 0.99 -13.07 30.19
C GLY A 13 0.51 -11.75 29.59
N CYS A 14 1.24 -11.20 28.62
CA CYS A 14 0.69 -10.15 27.74
C CYS A 14 -0.42 -10.78 26.90
N ALA A 15 -1.66 -10.61 27.33
CA ALA A 15 -2.82 -10.89 26.50
C ALA A 15 -2.81 -9.88 25.35
N ALA A 16 -2.83 -10.34 24.09
CA ALA A 16 -3.11 -9.50 22.96
C ALA A 16 -4.49 -8.84 23.17
N PRO A 17 -4.64 -7.55 22.78
CA PRO A 17 -5.93 -6.90 22.90
C PRO A 17 -6.96 -7.68 22.10
N PRO A 18 -8.21 -7.82 22.59
CA PRO A 18 -9.26 -8.53 21.89
C PRO A 18 -9.44 -7.89 20.51
N VAL A 19 -9.37 -8.70 19.47
CA VAL A 19 -9.84 -8.32 18.13
C VAL A 19 -11.31 -7.99 18.30
N ALA A 20 -11.71 -6.73 18.04
CA ALA A 20 -13.10 -6.34 18.13
C ALA A 20 -13.92 -7.27 17.25
N GLU A 21 -14.89 -7.99 17.83
CA GLU A 21 -15.88 -8.75 17.07
C GLU A 21 -16.63 -7.75 16.20
N TYR A 22 -16.37 -7.80 14.89
CA TYR A 22 -17.03 -6.94 13.92
C TYR A 22 -18.43 -7.49 13.69
N THR A 23 -19.42 -6.85 14.28
CA THR A 23 -20.82 -7.07 13.90
C THR A 23 -20.99 -6.68 12.45
N ALA A 24 -21.58 -7.57 11.63
CA ALA A 24 -21.80 -7.35 10.21
C ALA A 24 -22.28 -5.91 9.94
N MET A 25 -21.54 -5.18 9.10
CA MET A 25 -21.87 -3.79 8.76
C MET A 25 -23.19 -3.78 8.00
N PRO A 26 -24.18 -3.01 8.43
CA PRO A 26 -25.48 -2.95 7.76
C PRO A 26 -25.42 -2.19 6.41
N HIS A 27 -24.30 -1.56 6.08
CA HIS A 27 -24.06 -0.80 4.84
C HIS A 27 -22.55 -0.83 4.51
N LEU A 28 -22.24 -0.56 3.26
CA LEU A 28 -20.85 -0.39 2.80
C LEU A 28 -20.21 0.82 3.47
N LEU A 29 -18.92 0.71 3.76
CA LEU A 29 -18.15 1.82 4.30
C LEU A 29 -18.07 2.98 3.29
N THR A 30 -18.30 4.18 3.79
CA THR A 30 -18.24 5.42 3.03
C THR A 30 -16.89 6.11 3.15
N VAL A 31 -16.68 7.16 2.35
CA VAL A 31 -15.54 8.08 2.50
C VAL A 31 -15.49 8.68 3.91
N ASP A 32 -16.63 9.04 4.46
CA ASP A 32 -16.71 9.65 5.79
C ASP A 32 -16.34 8.64 6.88
N ASP A 33 -16.76 7.38 6.76
CA ASP A 33 -16.33 6.30 7.67
C ASP A 33 -14.82 6.08 7.61
N TYR A 34 -14.23 6.10 6.40
CA TYR A 34 -12.80 5.98 6.20
C TYR A 34 -12.02 7.14 6.84
N LEU A 35 -12.47 8.38 6.62
CA LEU A 35 -11.83 9.57 7.19
C LEU A 35 -12.02 9.67 8.71
N ALA A 36 -13.07 9.05 9.26
CA ALA A 36 -13.31 8.97 10.70
C ALA A 36 -12.51 7.85 11.39
N ALA A 37 -11.66 7.11 10.65
CA ALA A 37 -10.83 6.07 11.24
C ALA A 37 -10.00 6.62 12.42
N PRO A 38 -9.86 5.85 13.52
CA PRO A 38 -9.11 6.31 14.68
C PRO A 38 -7.64 6.54 14.32
N VAL A 39 -7.08 7.64 14.80
CA VAL A 39 -5.65 7.93 14.63
C VAL A 39 -4.83 6.94 15.45
N VAL A 40 -3.94 6.21 14.78
CA VAL A 40 -2.99 5.31 15.41
C VAL A 40 -1.58 5.90 15.26
N PRO A 41 -0.90 6.28 16.35
CA PRO A 41 0.43 6.85 16.26
C PRO A 41 1.44 5.82 15.76
N ALA A 42 2.31 6.25 14.87
CA ALA A 42 3.47 5.47 14.45
C ALA A 42 4.57 5.49 15.52
N ASP A 43 5.46 4.51 15.49
CA ASP A 43 6.62 4.48 16.39
C ASP A 43 7.65 5.55 16.03
N VAL A 44 7.81 5.84 14.72
CA VAL A 44 8.76 6.83 14.21
C VAL A 44 8.22 7.51 12.96
N ARG A 45 8.36 8.84 12.88
CA ARG A 45 8.19 9.57 11.61
C ARG A 45 9.56 9.85 11.00
N LEU A 46 9.71 9.52 9.72
CA LEU A 46 10.95 9.55 8.96
C LEU A 46 10.80 10.50 7.76
N ALA A 47 11.44 11.67 7.80
CA ALA A 47 11.47 12.58 6.66
C ALA A 47 12.46 12.07 5.59
N TYR A 48 11.98 11.85 4.36
CA TYR A 48 12.80 11.47 3.22
C TYR A 48 13.16 12.66 2.33
N GLY A 49 12.59 13.83 2.60
CA GLY A 49 12.84 15.09 1.92
C GLY A 49 12.54 16.29 2.79
N PRO A 50 12.79 17.51 2.30
CA PRO A 50 12.64 18.74 3.09
C PRO A 50 11.19 19.29 3.14
N LEU A 51 10.26 18.77 2.34
CA LEU A 51 8.90 19.29 2.25
C LEU A 51 7.97 18.61 3.26
N PRO A 52 6.87 19.27 3.67
CA PRO A 52 5.95 18.75 4.68
C PRO A 52 5.38 17.36 4.36
N ASP A 53 5.10 17.08 3.09
CA ASP A 53 4.52 15.80 2.65
C ASP A 53 5.60 14.74 2.30
N GLN A 54 6.87 15.04 2.52
CA GLN A 54 7.98 14.14 2.21
C GLN A 54 8.41 13.36 3.47
N PHE A 55 7.51 12.53 3.99
CA PHE A 55 7.78 11.69 5.15
C PHE A 55 7.11 10.32 5.04
N ALA A 56 7.49 9.43 5.93
CA ALA A 56 6.79 8.17 6.16
C ALA A 56 6.65 7.91 7.66
N ASP A 57 5.56 7.29 8.03
CA ASP A 57 5.29 6.80 9.37
C ASP A 57 5.65 5.32 9.45
N LEU A 58 6.57 4.96 10.36
CA LEU A 58 7.05 3.61 10.54
C LEU A 58 6.43 2.98 11.79
N TYR A 59 5.78 1.83 11.59
CA TYR A 59 5.20 0.98 12.64
C TYR A 59 6.06 -0.29 12.76
N LEU A 60 6.65 -0.53 13.93
CA LEU A 60 7.59 -1.63 14.15
C LEU A 60 6.95 -2.76 14.97
N PRO A 61 7.12 -4.03 14.57
CA PRO A 61 6.71 -5.15 15.39
C PRO A 61 7.42 -5.16 16.75
N ALA A 62 6.75 -5.65 17.78
CA ALA A 62 7.31 -5.76 19.13
C ALA A 62 8.36 -6.88 19.27
N ILE A 63 8.47 -7.78 18.26
CA ILE A 63 9.46 -8.87 18.21
C ILE A 63 10.80 -8.36 17.67
N PRO A 64 11.93 -9.02 17.95
CA PRO A 64 13.21 -8.67 17.33
C PRO A 64 13.22 -8.83 15.81
N GLY A 65 13.88 -7.89 15.08
CA GLY A 65 14.11 -7.99 13.64
C GLY A 65 15.25 -8.96 13.25
N PRO A 66 15.58 -9.04 11.95
CA PRO A 66 15.14 -8.13 10.88
C PRO A 66 13.69 -8.38 10.41
N HIS A 67 12.95 -7.30 10.24
CA HIS A 67 11.53 -7.36 9.89
C HIS A 67 11.29 -7.31 8.39
N PRO A 68 10.38 -8.14 7.81
CA PRO A 68 9.89 -7.93 6.46
C PRO A 68 9.17 -6.58 6.38
N VAL A 69 9.34 -5.87 5.26
CA VAL A 69 8.87 -4.49 5.12
C VAL A 69 7.63 -4.44 4.24
N MET A 70 6.58 -3.85 4.76
CA MET A 70 5.44 -3.41 3.98
C MET A 70 5.57 -1.92 3.67
N LEU A 71 5.75 -1.58 2.40
CA LEU A 71 5.66 -0.22 1.91
C LEU A 71 4.19 0.08 1.61
N LEU A 72 3.52 0.79 2.53
CA LEU A 72 2.10 1.09 2.45
C LEU A 72 1.88 2.47 1.82
N ILE A 73 0.98 2.56 0.81
CA ILE A 73 0.69 3.80 0.09
C ILE A 73 -0.82 4.06 0.11
N HIS A 74 -1.21 5.22 0.64
CA HIS A 74 -2.61 5.60 0.78
C HIS A 74 -3.22 6.02 -0.56
N GLY A 75 -4.56 5.91 -0.63
CA GLY A 75 -5.39 6.35 -1.75
C GLY A 75 -5.87 7.79 -1.62
N GLY A 76 -7.06 8.06 -2.21
CA GLY A 76 -7.71 9.37 -2.15
C GLY A 76 -7.61 10.14 -3.45
N CYS A 77 -7.56 9.44 -4.60
CA CYS A 77 -7.52 10.06 -5.93
C CYS A 77 -6.43 11.13 -6.07
N TRP A 78 -5.33 11.00 -5.35
CA TRP A 78 -4.18 11.91 -5.30
C TRP A 78 -4.53 13.34 -4.82
N HIS A 79 -5.67 13.56 -4.16
CA HIS A 79 -6.11 14.86 -3.63
C HIS A 79 -5.63 15.09 -2.19
N ASP A 80 -5.34 16.34 -1.83
CA ASP A 80 -4.85 16.78 -0.52
C ASP A 80 -5.82 16.52 0.64
N ARG A 81 -7.10 16.33 0.34
CA ARG A 81 -8.12 15.92 1.31
C ARG A 81 -7.77 14.61 2.03
N PHE A 82 -6.95 13.78 1.41
CA PHE A 82 -6.60 12.45 1.89
C PHE A 82 -5.11 12.39 2.18
N ASP A 83 -4.76 11.88 3.35
CA ASP A 83 -3.39 11.61 3.78
C ASP A 83 -3.28 10.15 4.25
N LEU A 84 -2.13 9.81 4.84
CA LEU A 84 -1.88 8.44 5.34
C LEU A 84 -2.62 8.11 6.65
N ALA A 85 -3.17 9.10 7.39
CA ALA A 85 -3.70 8.89 8.73
C ALA A 85 -4.86 7.87 8.81
N PRO A 86 -5.82 7.83 7.87
CA PRO A 86 -6.89 6.83 7.87
C PRO A 86 -6.40 5.38 7.75
N LEU A 87 -5.19 5.14 7.23
CA LEU A 87 -4.58 3.82 7.18
C LEU A 87 -3.86 3.41 8.48
N GLY A 88 -3.87 4.26 9.52
CA GLY A 88 -3.26 3.95 10.80
C GLY A 88 -3.72 2.62 11.42
N PRO A 89 -5.03 2.34 11.52
CA PRO A 89 -5.53 1.04 12.00
C PRO A 89 -5.09 -0.15 11.15
N PHE A 90 -5.06 0.01 9.82
CA PHE A 90 -4.57 -1.00 8.88
C PHE A 90 -3.08 -1.29 9.11
N ALA A 91 -2.27 -0.24 9.23
CA ALA A 91 -0.84 -0.36 9.52
C ALA A 91 -0.59 -1.06 10.87
N ALA A 92 -1.35 -0.70 11.91
CA ALA A 92 -1.24 -1.31 13.23
C ALA A 92 -1.62 -2.80 13.23
N ALA A 93 -2.67 -3.19 12.49
CA ALA A 93 -3.08 -4.59 12.36
C ALA A 93 -1.99 -5.42 11.65
N LEU A 94 -1.39 -4.90 10.60
CA LEU A 94 -0.32 -5.59 9.88
C LEU A 94 1.00 -5.61 10.66
N ARG A 95 1.29 -4.57 11.48
CA ARG A 95 2.37 -4.60 12.45
C ARG A 95 2.20 -5.76 13.45
N ALA A 96 0.98 -6.01 13.89
CA ALA A 96 0.68 -7.13 14.81
C ALA A 96 0.90 -8.51 14.15
N GLU A 97 0.81 -8.61 12.82
CA GLU A 97 1.16 -9.79 12.04
C GLU A 97 2.69 -9.99 11.86
N GLY A 98 3.51 -9.06 12.37
CA GLY A 98 4.98 -9.16 12.33
C GLY A 98 5.66 -8.41 11.18
N TYR A 99 4.93 -7.58 10.44
CA TYR A 99 5.49 -6.74 9.38
C TYR A 99 5.91 -5.36 9.92
N ALA A 100 7.09 -4.86 9.54
CA ALA A 100 7.39 -3.44 9.67
C ALA A 100 6.61 -2.70 8.59
N VAL A 101 5.68 -1.82 8.99
CA VAL A 101 4.86 -1.07 8.04
C VAL A 101 5.43 0.34 7.91
N TYR A 102 5.91 0.65 6.71
CA TYR A 102 6.41 1.96 6.30
C TYR A 102 5.31 2.63 5.47
N SER A 103 4.47 3.43 6.13
CA SER A 103 3.35 4.15 5.52
C SER A 103 3.83 5.47 4.95
N LEU A 104 3.79 5.58 3.62
CA LEU A 104 4.38 6.67 2.87
C LEU A 104 3.39 7.79 2.59
N GLU A 105 3.78 9.03 2.90
CA GLU A 105 3.12 10.26 2.48
C GLU A 105 3.81 10.81 1.23
N TYR A 106 3.09 11.60 0.44
CA TYR A 106 3.58 12.16 -0.81
C TYR A 106 2.79 13.42 -1.20
N ARG A 107 3.37 14.31 -2.02
CA ARG A 107 2.68 15.49 -2.55
C ARG A 107 1.53 15.12 -3.48
N ARG A 108 0.41 15.81 -3.33
CA ARG A 108 -0.88 15.56 -4.00
C ARG A 108 -1.30 16.74 -4.87
N LEU A 109 -2.37 16.57 -5.68
CA LEU A 109 -2.77 17.45 -6.77
C LEU A 109 -3.13 18.87 -6.32
N ASP A 110 -3.87 19.02 -5.22
CA ASP A 110 -4.34 20.34 -4.75
C ASP A 110 -3.21 21.21 -4.16
N GLY A 111 -2.01 20.61 -4.02
CA GLY A 111 -0.78 21.28 -3.59
C GLY A 111 0.28 21.33 -4.69
N ALA A 112 1.46 20.80 -4.39
CA ALA A 112 2.61 20.76 -5.30
C ALA A 112 2.83 19.39 -5.96
N GLY A 113 1.81 18.53 -6.02
CA GLY A 113 1.87 17.18 -6.58
C GLY A 113 1.57 17.12 -8.09
N GLY A 114 1.13 15.95 -8.54
CA GLY A 114 0.98 15.63 -9.95
C GLY A 114 2.32 15.22 -10.58
N TRP A 115 2.31 15.06 -11.90
CA TRP A 115 3.52 14.71 -12.65
C TRP A 115 4.51 15.88 -12.74
N PRO A 116 5.80 15.67 -12.45
CA PRO A 116 6.43 14.43 -11.99
C PRO A 116 6.50 14.32 -10.45
N MET A 117 6.00 15.29 -9.69
CA MET A 117 6.30 15.48 -8.28
C MET A 117 5.78 14.36 -7.37
N THR A 118 4.53 13.91 -7.57
CA THR A 118 3.96 12.77 -6.82
C THR A 118 4.80 11.51 -7.03
N PHE A 119 5.18 11.24 -8.25
CA PHE A 119 5.97 10.06 -8.62
C PHE A 119 7.41 10.14 -8.09
N ALA A 120 8.01 11.34 -8.14
CA ALA A 120 9.34 11.58 -7.59
C ALA A 120 9.35 11.37 -6.07
N ASP A 121 8.33 11.83 -5.36
CA ASP A 121 8.19 11.64 -3.91
C ASP A 121 8.03 10.17 -3.55
N VAL A 122 7.11 9.47 -4.22
CA VAL A 122 6.88 8.03 -3.98
C VAL A 122 8.14 7.23 -4.28
N GLY A 123 8.83 7.56 -5.35
CA GLY A 123 10.11 6.96 -5.69
C GLY A 123 11.20 7.21 -4.65
N ALA A 124 11.39 8.47 -4.25
CA ALA A 124 12.37 8.85 -3.25
C ALA A 124 12.06 8.26 -1.87
N GLY A 125 10.78 8.27 -1.47
CA GLY A 125 10.34 7.69 -0.21
C GLY A 125 10.57 6.17 -0.15
N ALA A 126 10.29 5.45 -1.24
CA ALA A 126 10.60 4.03 -1.33
C ALA A 126 12.12 3.78 -1.23
N ASP A 127 12.94 4.52 -1.98
CA ASP A 127 14.38 4.36 -2.00
C ASP A 127 15.04 4.75 -0.66
N TYR A 128 14.43 5.65 0.12
CA TYR A 128 14.89 6.08 1.45
C TYR A 128 14.90 4.92 2.47
N LEU A 129 14.14 3.86 2.25
CA LEU A 129 14.24 2.64 3.05
C LEU A 129 15.67 2.12 3.16
N ARG A 130 16.53 2.28 2.15
CA ARG A 130 17.95 1.89 2.21
C ARG A 130 18.71 2.68 3.27
N THR A 131 18.36 3.94 3.49
CA THR A 131 19.00 4.81 4.47
C THR A 131 18.66 4.42 5.90
N VAL A 132 17.42 3.98 6.12
CA VAL A 132 16.89 3.74 7.47
C VAL A 132 16.88 2.28 7.89
N ALA A 133 17.07 1.34 6.95
CA ALA A 133 16.92 -0.09 7.17
C ALA A 133 17.77 -0.64 8.31
N ALA A 134 19.06 -0.32 8.33
CA ALA A 134 19.98 -0.83 9.35
C ALA A 134 19.58 -0.34 10.76
N ARG A 135 19.18 0.93 10.88
CA ARG A 135 18.80 1.55 12.16
C ARG A 135 17.51 0.94 12.74
N HIS A 136 16.59 0.52 11.88
CA HIS A 136 15.27 0.01 12.28
C HIS A 136 15.14 -1.50 12.07
N HIS A 137 16.25 -2.20 11.81
CA HIS A 137 16.27 -3.66 11.61
C HIS A 137 15.29 -4.13 10.56
N LEU A 138 15.26 -3.45 9.39
CA LEU A 138 14.39 -3.77 8.26
C LEU A 138 15.10 -4.72 7.29
N ASP A 139 14.39 -5.72 6.82
CA ASP A 139 14.88 -6.67 5.81
C ASP A 139 14.47 -6.23 4.41
N LEU A 140 15.35 -5.54 3.72
CA LEU A 140 15.11 -5.05 2.36
C LEU A 140 15.12 -6.15 1.28
N SER A 141 15.47 -7.39 1.61
CA SER A 141 15.25 -8.51 0.70
C SER A 141 13.79 -8.96 0.67
N ARG A 142 12.97 -8.47 1.60
CA ARG A 142 11.55 -8.78 1.75
C ARG A 142 10.71 -7.50 1.83
N VAL A 143 10.68 -6.73 0.73
CA VAL A 143 9.85 -5.51 0.61
C VAL A 143 8.65 -5.82 -0.29
N VAL A 144 7.45 -5.67 0.25
CA VAL A 144 6.17 -5.75 -0.49
C VAL A 144 5.52 -4.38 -0.48
N ALA A 145 5.20 -3.86 -1.67
CA ALA A 145 4.40 -2.64 -1.75
C ALA A 145 2.90 -2.98 -1.66
N VAL A 146 2.20 -2.29 -0.78
CA VAL A 146 0.75 -2.43 -0.61
C VAL A 146 0.12 -1.06 -0.82
N GLY A 147 -0.86 -0.96 -1.69
CA GLY A 147 -1.51 0.32 -1.94
C GLY A 147 -3.00 0.19 -2.17
N HIS A 148 -3.75 1.18 -1.69
CA HIS A 148 -5.19 1.27 -1.86
C HIS A 148 -5.57 2.31 -2.91
N SER A 149 -6.46 1.95 -3.85
CA SER A 149 -7.01 2.88 -4.84
C SER A 149 -5.89 3.61 -5.62
N ALA A 150 -5.82 4.94 -5.58
CA ALA A 150 -4.72 5.74 -6.12
C ALA A 150 -3.34 5.34 -5.55
N GLY A 151 -3.26 4.91 -4.28
CA GLY A 151 -2.04 4.35 -3.70
C GLY A 151 -1.67 2.99 -4.30
N GLY A 152 -2.68 2.19 -4.69
CA GLY A 152 -2.47 0.95 -5.45
C GLY A 152 -1.86 1.20 -6.83
N HIS A 153 -2.29 2.28 -7.51
CA HIS A 153 -1.63 2.76 -8.71
C HIS A 153 -0.14 3.04 -8.46
N LEU A 154 0.17 3.81 -7.42
CA LEU A 154 1.54 4.20 -7.09
C LEU A 154 2.41 3.00 -6.67
N ALA A 155 1.83 1.99 -6.00
CA ALA A 155 2.51 0.74 -5.66
C ALA A 155 2.87 -0.08 -6.92
N LEU A 156 1.95 -0.19 -7.88
CA LEU A 156 2.21 -0.82 -9.17
C LEU A 156 3.23 -0.03 -10.01
N TRP A 157 3.14 1.30 -9.97
CA TRP A 157 4.11 2.17 -10.64
C TRP A 157 5.52 1.98 -10.07
N LEU A 158 5.69 1.78 -8.78
CA LEU A 158 7.00 1.45 -8.19
C LEU A 158 7.59 0.16 -8.77
N ALA A 159 6.79 -0.86 -9.04
CA ALA A 159 7.24 -2.06 -9.74
C ALA A 159 7.66 -1.77 -11.19
N ALA A 160 6.95 -0.87 -11.87
CA ALA A 160 7.25 -0.47 -13.24
C ALA A 160 8.52 0.40 -13.39
N ARG A 161 9.01 1.03 -12.29
CA ARG A 161 10.10 2.04 -12.33
C ARG A 161 11.39 1.55 -12.97
N ALA A 162 11.74 0.28 -12.78
CA ALA A 162 12.97 -0.28 -13.34
C ALA A 162 12.99 -0.25 -14.87
N GLY A 163 11.81 -0.27 -15.51
CA GLY A 163 11.63 -0.22 -16.94
C GLY A 163 11.46 1.19 -17.53
N LEU A 164 11.52 2.26 -16.73
CA LEU A 164 11.40 3.63 -17.23
C LEU A 164 12.60 4.02 -18.10
N PRO A 165 12.39 4.82 -19.16
CA PRO A 165 13.51 5.37 -19.93
C PRO A 165 14.47 6.18 -19.06
N ALA A 166 15.76 6.10 -19.30
CA ALA A 166 16.74 6.89 -18.56
C ALA A 166 16.55 8.41 -18.73
N THR A 167 15.81 8.84 -19.76
CA THR A 167 15.41 10.23 -20.00
C THR A 167 14.19 10.67 -19.21
N SER A 168 13.51 9.75 -18.56
CA SER A 168 12.34 10.07 -17.71
C SER A 168 12.78 10.97 -16.55
N SER A 169 11.96 11.98 -16.25
CA SER A 169 12.19 12.88 -15.11
C SER A 169 12.06 12.20 -13.74
N VAL A 170 11.52 10.97 -13.73
CA VAL A 170 11.31 10.13 -12.54
C VAL A 170 12.09 8.81 -12.60
N ALA A 171 13.02 8.70 -13.55
CA ALA A 171 13.93 7.55 -13.63
C ALA A 171 14.82 7.48 -12.39
N ALA A 172 15.13 6.26 -11.97
CA ALA A 172 16.11 6.00 -10.92
C ALA A 172 17.15 5.01 -11.42
N ALA A 173 18.42 5.27 -11.14
CA ALA A 173 19.50 4.36 -11.54
C ALA A 173 19.39 3.00 -10.83
N HIS A 174 18.92 3.00 -9.60
CA HIS A 174 18.81 1.81 -8.75
C HIS A 174 17.50 1.87 -7.94
N PRO A 175 16.33 1.67 -8.55
CA PRO A 175 15.07 1.64 -7.80
C PRO A 175 15.08 0.53 -6.74
N LEU A 176 14.42 0.75 -5.61
CA LEU A 176 14.28 -0.27 -4.57
C LEU A 176 13.56 -1.49 -5.18
N PRO A 177 14.15 -2.68 -5.15
CA PRO A 177 13.47 -3.87 -5.65
C PRO A 177 12.29 -4.25 -4.74
N LEU A 178 11.20 -4.63 -5.34
CA LEU A 178 10.02 -5.13 -4.64
C LEU A 178 9.90 -6.65 -4.85
N ARG A 179 9.57 -7.37 -3.79
CA ARG A 179 9.29 -8.81 -3.86
C ARG A 179 7.96 -9.07 -4.54
N ALA A 180 6.97 -8.24 -4.24
CA ALA A 180 5.63 -8.30 -4.81
C ALA A 180 4.89 -6.97 -4.59
N VAL A 181 3.73 -6.84 -5.24
CA VAL A 181 2.78 -5.75 -5.00
C VAL A 181 1.43 -6.33 -4.58
N VAL A 182 0.75 -5.70 -3.62
CA VAL A 182 -0.66 -5.95 -3.30
C VAL A 182 -1.46 -4.70 -3.63
N GLY A 183 -2.35 -4.81 -4.60
CA GLY A 183 -3.24 -3.72 -5.04
C GLY A 183 -4.64 -3.90 -4.46
N LEU A 184 -5.06 -3.02 -3.57
CA LEU A 184 -6.40 -2.98 -2.99
C LEU A 184 -7.24 -1.98 -3.79
N ALA A 185 -8.17 -2.46 -4.63
CA ALA A 185 -8.92 -1.64 -5.58
C ALA A 185 -8.02 -0.70 -6.41
N ALA A 186 -6.89 -1.22 -6.91
CA ALA A 186 -5.83 -0.43 -7.51
C ALA A 186 -6.20 0.10 -8.91
N LEU A 187 -5.79 1.34 -9.21
CA LEU A 187 -5.93 1.96 -10.53
C LEU A 187 -4.74 1.60 -11.43
N GLY A 188 -4.70 0.38 -11.96
CA GLY A 188 -3.57 -0.13 -12.74
C GLY A 188 -3.45 0.43 -14.16
N ASP A 189 -4.55 0.93 -14.75
CA ASP A 189 -4.61 1.50 -16.09
C ASP A 189 -5.19 2.91 -16.06
N LEU A 190 -4.33 3.92 -16.14
CA LEU A 190 -4.77 5.31 -16.04
C LEU A 190 -5.58 5.77 -17.27
N GLU A 191 -5.32 5.24 -18.47
CA GLU A 191 -6.11 5.60 -19.65
C GLU A 191 -7.53 5.07 -19.53
N ALA A 192 -7.69 3.81 -19.11
CA ALA A 192 -9.00 3.22 -18.84
C ALA A 192 -9.71 3.91 -17.67
N ALA A 193 -8.98 4.32 -16.63
CA ALA A 193 -9.53 5.05 -15.50
C ALA A 193 -10.05 6.44 -15.94
N ALA A 194 -9.29 7.16 -16.77
CA ALA A 194 -9.73 8.43 -17.33
C ALA A 194 -10.97 8.28 -18.23
N ALA A 195 -10.98 7.26 -19.10
CA ALA A 195 -12.10 6.98 -20.00
C ALA A 195 -13.41 6.61 -19.25
N GLN A 196 -13.28 6.01 -18.06
CA GLN A 196 -14.40 5.64 -17.20
C GLN A 196 -14.72 6.70 -16.14
N GLU A 197 -14.03 7.86 -16.20
CA GLU A 197 -14.17 8.98 -15.24
C GLU A 197 -13.95 8.54 -13.77
N LEU A 198 -13.16 7.48 -13.54
CA LEU A 198 -12.79 7.08 -12.18
C LEU A 198 -11.97 8.21 -11.55
N CYS A 199 -12.24 8.51 -10.26
CA CYS A 199 -11.68 9.69 -9.59
C CYS A 199 -12.04 11.05 -10.24
N GLY A 200 -13.12 11.13 -11.03
CA GLY A 200 -13.50 12.36 -11.71
C GLY A 200 -12.40 12.88 -12.64
N GLY A 201 -12.05 14.15 -12.53
CA GLY A 201 -11.00 14.79 -13.35
C GLY A 201 -9.56 14.54 -12.88
N ALA A 202 -9.33 13.84 -11.78
CA ALA A 202 -8.02 13.71 -11.14
C ALA A 202 -7.00 12.93 -11.99
N VAL A 203 -7.43 11.93 -12.77
CA VAL A 203 -6.51 11.13 -13.59
C VAL A 203 -5.82 11.97 -14.69
N PRO A 204 -6.54 12.73 -15.53
CA PRO A 204 -5.90 13.67 -16.45
C PRO A 204 -5.05 14.73 -15.74
N GLU A 205 -5.52 15.24 -14.59
CA GLU A 205 -4.78 16.24 -13.81
C GLU A 205 -3.46 15.68 -13.27
N LEU A 206 -3.43 14.44 -12.80
CA LEU A 206 -2.21 13.77 -12.31
C LEU A 206 -1.07 13.82 -13.35
N VAL A 207 -1.39 13.66 -14.62
CA VAL A 207 -0.43 13.75 -15.73
C VAL A 207 -0.32 15.17 -16.31
N GLY A 208 -0.91 16.18 -15.66
CA GLY A 208 -0.88 17.59 -16.07
C GLY A 208 -1.54 17.82 -17.41
N GLN A 209 -2.66 17.16 -17.69
CA GLN A 209 -3.43 17.21 -18.94
C GLN A 209 -2.60 16.82 -20.19
N ARG A 210 -1.60 15.94 -20.01
CA ARG A 210 -0.68 15.52 -21.06
C ARG A 210 -0.73 14.00 -21.26
N PRO A 211 -1.57 13.51 -22.18
CA PRO A 211 -1.80 12.09 -22.38
C PRO A 211 -0.53 11.28 -22.70
N GLU A 212 0.48 11.90 -23.32
CA GLU A 212 1.77 11.25 -23.61
C GLU A 212 2.49 10.78 -22.34
N ARG A 213 2.16 11.34 -21.18
CA ARG A 213 2.75 10.92 -19.89
C ARG A 213 2.17 9.62 -19.36
N TYR A 214 1.04 9.14 -19.88
CA TYR A 214 0.55 7.81 -19.52
C TYR A 214 1.57 6.72 -19.83
N ALA A 215 2.40 6.88 -20.86
CA ALA A 215 3.47 5.95 -21.17
C ALA A 215 4.47 5.72 -20.03
N GLU A 216 4.60 6.68 -19.09
CA GLU A 216 5.50 6.60 -17.94
C GLU A 216 4.75 6.52 -16.60
N ALA A 217 3.53 7.05 -16.54
CA ALA A 217 2.73 7.13 -15.32
C ALA A 217 1.81 5.90 -15.12
N SER A 218 1.30 5.30 -16.22
CA SER A 218 0.36 4.17 -16.15
C SER A 218 1.09 2.84 -16.06
N PRO A 219 0.86 2.02 -15.02
CA PRO A 219 1.39 0.66 -14.95
C PRO A 219 1.02 -0.19 -16.16
N ALA A 220 -0.22 -0.07 -16.69
CA ALA A 220 -0.67 -0.80 -17.87
C ALA A 220 0.18 -0.52 -19.11
N ALA A 221 0.70 0.70 -19.27
CA ALA A 221 1.61 1.06 -20.38
C ALA A 221 3.01 0.44 -20.24
N ARG A 222 3.30 -0.21 -19.10
CA ARG A 222 4.62 -0.77 -18.77
C ARG A 222 4.59 -2.28 -18.54
N LEU A 223 3.51 -2.95 -18.88
CA LEU A 223 3.40 -4.41 -18.80
C LEU A 223 4.37 -5.09 -19.78
N PRO A 224 5.00 -6.22 -19.40
CA PRO A 224 4.92 -6.84 -18.09
C PRO A 224 5.73 -6.05 -17.02
N LEU A 225 5.22 -6.03 -15.77
CA LEU A 225 5.93 -5.41 -14.65
C LEU A 225 7.11 -6.25 -14.16
N GLY A 226 7.08 -7.56 -14.41
CA GLY A 226 8.10 -8.51 -13.98
C GLY A 226 8.15 -8.74 -12.45
N THR A 227 7.24 -8.11 -11.71
CA THR A 227 7.10 -8.28 -10.25
C THR A 227 5.75 -8.93 -9.99
N PRO A 228 5.66 -10.05 -9.24
CA PRO A 228 4.38 -10.67 -8.90
C PRO A 228 3.43 -9.69 -8.22
N HIS A 229 2.16 -9.67 -8.63
CA HIS A 229 1.20 -8.76 -8.02
C HIS A 229 -0.17 -9.40 -7.77
N PHE A 230 -0.72 -9.08 -6.61
CA PHE A 230 -1.93 -9.65 -6.05
C PHE A 230 -2.97 -8.54 -5.93
N HIS A 231 -4.12 -8.71 -6.55
CA HIS A 231 -5.18 -7.70 -6.56
C HIS A 231 -6.39 -8.17 -5.76
N LEU A 232 -6.98 -7.24 -5.03
CA LEU A 232 -8.29 -7.42 -4.40
C LEU A 232 -9.21 -6.31 -4.88
N ALA A 233 -10.47 -6.68 -5.14
CA ALA A 233 -11.53 -5.75 -5.51
C ALA A 233 -12.81 -6.12 -4.76
N GLY A 234 -13.53 -5.15 -4.25
CA GLY A 234 -14.85 -5.37 -3.68
C GLY A 234 -15.90 -5.61 -4.78
N SER A 235 -16.77 -6.61 -4.62
CA SER A 235 -17.82 -6.87 -5.62
C SER A 235 -18.87 -5.78 -5.68
N ALA A 236 -19.02 -4.99 -4.60
CA ALA A 236 -19.94 -3.87 -4.48
C ALA A 236 -19.22 -2.51 -4.43
N ASP A 237 -17.97 -2.44 -4.89
CA ASP A 237 -17.17 -1.19 -4.91
C ASP A 237 -17.77 -0.19 -5.92
N PRO A 238 -18.32 0.97 -5.47
CA PRO A 238 -18.91 1.97 -6.34
C PRO A 238 -17.87 2.96 -6.90
N ILE A 239 -16.61 2.90 -6.44
CA ILE A 239 -15.55 3.87 -6.77
C ILE A 239 -14.60 3.28 -7.81
N VAL A 240 -14.09 2.06 -7.56
CA VAL A 240 -13.24 1.31 -8.51
C VAL A 240 -13.90 -0.05 -8.78
N PRO A 241 -14.69 -0.18 -9.83
CA PRO A 241 -15.42 -1.41 -10.12
C PRO A 241 -14.50 -2.62 -10.25
N ALA A 242 -14.91 -3.77 -9.71
CA ALA A 242 -14.14 -5.02 -9.81
C ALA A 242 -13.82 -5.40 -11.28
N ALA A 243 -14.73 -5.07 -12.21
CA ALA A 243 -14.51 -5.30 -13.64
C ALA A 243 -13.31 -4.49 -14.20
N TYR A 244 -13.08 -3.26 -13.70
CA TYR A 244 -11.92 -2.47 -14.08
C TYR A 244 -10.61 -3.14 -13.61
N VAL A 245 -10.56 -3.58 -12.35
CA VAL A 245 -9.39 -4.28 -11.81
C VAL A 245 -9.15 -5.59 -12.55
N ALA A 246 -10.23 -6.33 -12.87
CA ALA A 246 -10.16 -7.58 -13.63
C ALA A 246 -9.57 -7.38 -15.03
N ALA A 247 -9.95 -6.31 -15.72
CA ALA A 247 -9.40 -5.98 -17.04
C ALA A 247 -7.89 -5.72 -16.99
N PHE A 248 -7.41 -4.97 -15.99
CA PHE A 248 -5.97 -4.76 -15.78
C PHE A 248 -5.22 -6.06 -15.50
N VAL A 249 -5.74 -6.90 -14.58
CA VAL A 249 -5.12 -8.19 -14.25
C VAL A 249 -5.06 -9.10 -15.47
N ALA A 250 -6.11 -9.17 -16.27
CA ALA A 250 -6.13 -9.95 -17.50
C ALA A 250 -5.08 -9.45 -18.51
N ALA A 251 -4.91 -8.13 -18.65
CA ALA A 251 -3.88 -7.54 -19.51
C ALA A 251 -2.47 -7.88 -19.02
N ALA A 252 -2.23 -7.81 -17.70
CA ALA A 252 -0.96 -8.16 -17.09
C ALA A 252 -0.61 -9.65 -17.32
N GLN A 253 -1.57 -10.55 -17.08
CA GLN A 253 -1.41 -11.98 -17.37
C GLN A 253 -1.11 -12.26 -18.85
N ALA A 254 -1.82 -11.58 -19.74
CA ALA A 254 -1.58 -11.68 -21.18
C ALA A 254 -0.19 -11.19 -21.60
N ALA A 255 0.37 -10.22 -20.86
CA ALA A 255 1.73 -9.73 -21.03
C ALA A 255 2.80 -10.63 -20.39
N GLY A 256 2.39 -11.66 -19.62
CA GLY A 256 3.30 -12.63 -18.98
C GLY A 256 3.58 -12.39 -17.51
N ASP A 257 2.90 -11.45 -16.86
CA ASP A 257 3.04 -11.21 -15.41
C ASP A 257 2.38 -12.33 -14.59
N ASN A 258 2.97 -12.60 -13.43
CA ASN A 258 2.34 -13.39 -12.37
C ASN A 258 1.37 -12.48 -11.58
N ALA A 259 0.16 -12.35 -12.08
CA ALA A 259 -0.90 -11.50 -11.55
C ALA A 259 -2.11 -12.33 -11.11
N THR A 260 -2.70 -12.00 -9.97
CA THR A 260 -3.91 -12.66 -9.46
C THR A 260 -4.95 -11.63 -9.03
N LEU A 261 -6.23 -12.02 -9.07
CA LEU A 261 -7.35 -11.20 -8.58
C LEU A 261 -8.23 -12.03 -7.63
N THR A 262 -8.52 -11.45 -6.48
CA THR A 262 -9.58 -11.90 -5.57
C THR A 262 -10.69 -10.85 -5.58
N VAL A 263 -11.90 -11.25 -6.00
CA VAL A 263 -13.09 -10.40 -5.86
C VAL A 263 -13.77 -10.78 -4.55
N VAL A 264 -13.78 -9.84 -3.61
CA VAL A 264 -14.36 -10.05 -2.28
C VAL A 264 -15.85 -9.79 -2.34
N ALA A 265 -16.64 -10.80 -2.03
CA ALA A 265 -18.11 -10.69 -2.06
C ALA A 265 -18.61 -9.66 -1.05
N ASP A 266 -19.61 -8.88 -1.44
CA ASP A 266 -20.30 -7.88 -0.62
C ASP A 266 -19.39 -6.81 0.03
N ALA A 267 -18.13 -6.69 -0.41
CA ALA A 267 -17.21 -5.65 0.01
C ALA A 267 -17.29 -4.44 -0.95
N GLY A 268 -17.19 -3.25 -0.39
CA GLY A 268 -17.02 -2.00 -1.10
C GLY A 268 -15.55 -1.59 -1.21
N HIS A 269 -15.31 -0.28 -1.32
CA HIS A 269 -13.98 0.28 -1.53
C HIS A 269 -13.12 0.26 -0.25
N PHE A 270 -13.71 0.65 0.88
CA PHE A 270 -12.97 0.88 2.12
C PHE A 270 -12.89 -0.35 3.03
N GLU A 271 -13.72 -1.37 2.82
CA GLU A 271 -13.63 -2.65 3.51
C GLU A 271 -12.28 -3.31 3.28
N LEU A 272 -11.65 -3.07 2.12
CA LEU A 272 -10.33 -3.59 1.78
C LEU A 272 -9.20 -3.00 2.65
N THR A 273 -9.44 -1.88 3.33
CA THR A 273 -8.45 -1.22 4.21
C THR A 273 -8.86 -1.22 5.69
N THR A 274 -10.00 -1.85 6.02
CA THR A 274 -10.54 -1.83 7.37
C THR A 274 -10.32 -3.17 8.07
N PRO A 275 -9.42 -3.24 9.07
CA PRO A 275 -9.23 -4.46 9.87
C PRO A 275 -10.52 -4.91 10.53
N GLY A 276 -10.79 -6.21 10.45
CA GLY A 276 -12.02 -6.81 10.97
C GLY A 276 -13.23 -6.69 10.06
N SER A 277 -13.15 -6.00 8.92
CA SER A 277 -14.17 -6.04 7.87
C SER A 277 -14.33 -7.46 7.29
N PRO A 278 -15.42 -7.76 6.58
CA PRO A 278 -15.56 -9.03 5.86
C PRO A 278 -14.43 -9.29 4.86
N ALA A 279 -13.78 -8.25 4.33
CA ALA A 279 -12.65 -8.36 3.39
C ALA A 279 -11.30 -8.68 4.09
N TRP A 280 -11.20 -8.48 5.39
CA TRP A 280 -9.92 -8.58 6.10
C TRP A 280 -9.21 -9.93 5.96
N PRO A 281 -9.89 -11.11 6.04
CA PRO A 281 -9.25 -12.41 5.83
C PRO A 281 -8.59 -12.54 4.46
N ASP A 282 -9.25 -12.07 3.39
CA ASP A 282 -8.72 -12.12 2.02
C ASP A 282 -7.53 -11.17 1.85
N VAL A 283 -7.59 -9.97 2.46
CA VAL A 283 -6.47 -9.02 2.50
C VAL A 283 -5.25 -9.65 3.16
N LEU A 284 -5.42 -10.25 4.35
CA LEU A 284 -4.32 -10.94 5.03
C LEU A 284 -3.76 -12.11 4.20
N ALA A 285 -4.62 -12.87 3.53
CA ALA A 285 -4.19 -13.97 2.68
C ALA A 285 -3.33 -13.47 1.52
N ALA A 286 -3.73 -12.41 0.83
CA ALA A 286 -2.96 -11.80 -0.25
C ALA A 286 -1.62 -11.24 0.23
N VAL A 287 -1.60 -10.55 1.37
CA VAL A 287 -0.37 -10.04 1.99
C VAL A 287 0.59 -11.20 2.31
N ARG A 288 0.11 -12.27 2.95
CA ARG A 288 0.94 -13.45 3.27
C ARG A 288 1.48 -14.13 2.00
N GLN A 289 0.67 -14.24 0.95
CA GLN A 289 1.10 -14.77 -0.35
C GLN A 289 2.20 -13.89 -0.97
N ALA A 290 2.05 -12.58 -0.95
CA ALA A 290 3.03 -11.63 -1.47
C ALA A 290 4.39 -11.75 -0.75
N PHE A 291 4.40 -11.90 0.57
CA PHE A 291 5.63 -12.12 1.33
C PHE A 291 6.22 -13.53 1.18
N ALA A 292 5.41 -14.51 0.75
CA ALA A 292 5.86 -15.88 0.49
C ALA A 292 6.48 -16.08 -0.91
N VAL A 293 6.41 -15.09 -1.79
CA VAL A 293 7.07 -15.13 -3.12
C VAL A 293 8.56 -15.41 -2.94
N PRO A 294 9.17 -16.37 -3.64
CA PRO A 294 10.61 -16.65 -3.56
C PRO A 294 11.47 -15.44 -4.01
N ALA A 295 12.70 -15.35 -3.50
CA ALA A 295 13.62 -14.25 -3.80
C ALA A 295 14.10 -14.23 -5.27
N ASP A 296 13.99 -15.34 -5.96
CA ASP A 296 14.57 -15.56 -7.31
C ASP A 296 13.54 -15.50 -8.44
N GLN A 297 12.37 -14.87 -8.21
CA GLN A 297 11.35 -14.64 -9.25
C GLN A 297 11.32 -13.17 -9.66
#